data_4dcf85d19f83fa83c22feb1d93fd17dd
#
_entry.id   4dcf85d19f83fa83c22feb1d93fd17dd
#
_cell.length_a   1.000
_cell.length_b   1.000
_cell.length_c   1.000
_cell.angle_alpha   90.00
_cell.angle_beta   90.00
_cell.angle_gamma   90.00
#
_symmetry.space_group_name_H-M   'P 1'
#
loop_
_entity.id
_entity.type
_entity.pdbx_description
1 polymer ?
#
loop_
_entity_poly.entity_id
_entity_poly.type
_entity_poly.pdbx_seq_one_letter_code
_entity_poly.pdbx_strand_id
1 'polypeptide(L)'
;MVLAHGGGVTTIKLACLDLAGTTIGDIAMVERAFAEAIATQGIVPGTGAYARAMVHVHRSRGCPTIEVFRGIFPDNEAQAQAANLTFERSYEGAIGRAGLTPPPGTVEALEKLRAADVKICLTTGFSRTTLSRVLTALSWSDKVDLALCPEDAGRGRPMPDMVLAAVLRLGIEDVRQVAVVGDSESDMLSGRRSGASVVAGVLTGVHSKERLLKGGATHILDSLADLPRLVLGGDRLESPVGASAL
;
A
#
# COMPACT_ATOMS: atom_id res chain seq x y z
N MET A 1 13.41 37.88 8.17
CA MET A 1 12.98 37.39 9.50
C MET A 1 12.70 35.89 9.34
N VAL A 2 13.71 35.07 9.63
CA VAL A 2 13.61 33.60 9.52
C VAL A 2 12.97 33.12 10.81
N LEU A 3 11.72 32.64 10.71
CA LEU A 3 11.08 31.99 11.85
C LEU A 3 11.78 30.65 12.09
N ALA A 4 12.51 30.59 13.21
CA ALA A 4 13.03 29.32 13.73
C ALA A 4 11.85 28.41 14.07
N HIS A 5 11.65 27.34 13.28
CA HIS A 5 10.68 26.30 13.58
C HIS A 5 11.26 25.45 14.72
N GLY A 6 10.73 25.65 15.92
CA GLY A 6 10.99 24.77 17.04
C GLY A 6 10.62 23.33 16.67
N GLY A 7 11.55 22.40 16.85
CA GLY A 7 11.36 20.97 16.57
C GLY A 7 10.40 20.31 17.57
N GLY A 8 9.11 20.64 17.49
CA GLY A 8 8.05 19.92 18.19
C GLY A 8 7.88 18.53 17.57
N VAL A 9 7.72 17.50 18.38
CA VAL A 9 7.36 16.15 17.92
C VAL A 9 6.03 16.23 17.17
N THR A 10 6.04 15.95 15.88
CA THR A 10 4.81 15.98 15.08
C THR A 10 3.96 14.77 15.45
N THR A 11 2.81 15.02 16.07
CA THR A 11 1.84 13.95 16.40
C THR A 11 1.15 13.45 15.13
N ILE A 12 1.18 12.15 14.88
CA ILE A 12 0.47 11.54 13.76
C ILE A 12 -1.04 11.60 14.00
N LYS A 13 -1.78 12.05 12.99
CA LYS A 13 -3.24 12.16 12.98
C LYS A 13 -3.91 11.31 11.92
N LEU A 14 -3.14 10.84 10.93
CA LEU A 14 -3.62 9.98 9.84
C LEU A 14 -2.62 8.88 9.57
N ALA A 15 -3.10 7.64 9.49
CA ALA A 15 -2.38 6.49 8.98
C ALA A 15 -2.98 6.07 7.63
N CYS A 16 -2.20 6.23 6.55
CA CYS A 16 -2.53 5.68 5.23
C CYS A 16 -1.87 4.31 5.10
N LEU A 17 -2.67 3.26 5.03
CA LEU A 17 -2.24 1.87 5.09
C LEU A 17 -2.52 1.16 3.76
N ASP A 18 -1.53 0.47 3.21
CA ASP A 18 -1.77 -0.44 2.10
C ASP A 18 -2.60 -1.66 2.52
N LEU A 19 -3.22 -2.33 1.55
CA LEU A 19 -4.01 -3.54 1.77
C LEU A 19 -3.16 -4.81 1.68
N ALA A 20 -2.82 -5.22 0.46
CA ALA A 20 -2.26 -6.53 0.16
C ALA A 20 -0.79 -6.67 0.61
N GLY A 21 -0.53 -7.53 1.58
CA GLY A 21 0.81 -7.69 2.17
C GLY A 21 1.06 -6.79 3.39
N THR A 22 0.16 -5.87 3.68
CA THR A 22 0.24 -4.93 4.82
C THR A 22 -0.88 -5.18 5.83
N THR A 23 -2.13 -4.89 5.45
CA THR A 23 -3.30 -5.10 6.31
C THR A 23 -3.99 -6.44 6.06
N ILE A 24 -3.70 -7.10 4.94
CA ILE A 24 -4.19 -8.44 4.57
C ILE A 24 -3.04 -9.34 4.12
N GLY A 25 -3.07 -10.60 4.61
CA GLY A 25 -2.05 -11.62 4.31
C GLY A 25 -2.35 -12.42 3.04
N ASP A 26 -2.70 -11.77 1.94
CA ASP A 26 -3.23 -12.41 0.73
C ASP A 26 -2.23 -12.48 -0.45
N ILE A 27 -0.94 -12.28 -0.21
CA ILE A 27 0.11 -12.21 -1.25
C ILE A 27 0.00 -13.36 -2.25
N ALA A 28 -0.18 -14.59 -1.77
CA ALA A 28 -0.28 -15.77 -2.63
C ALA A 28 -1.56 -15.77 -3.51
N MET A 29 -2.66 -15.17 -3.05
CA MET A 29 -3.86 -15.00 -3.87
C MET A 29 -3.63 -14.00 -4.99
N VAL A 30 -3.02 -12.87 -4.66
CA VAL A 30 -2.68 -11.80 -5.63
C VAL A 30 -1.70 -12.35 -6.68
N GLU A 31 -0.66 -13.07 -6.28
CA GLU A 31 0.30 -13.67 -7.22
C GLU A 31 -0.36 -14.67 -8.17
N ARG A 32 -1.23 -15.55 -7.65
CA ARG A 32 -1.99 -16.50 -8.49
C ARG A 32 -2.90 -15.79 -9.47
N ALA A 33 -3.58 -14.72 -9.05
CA ALA A 33 -4.45 -13.94 -9.92
C ALA A 33 -3.66 -13.28 -11.06
N PHE A 34 -2.47 -12.72 -10.79
CA PHE A 34 -1.57 -12.22 -11.84
C PHE A 34 -1.11 -13.33 -12.79
N ALA A 35 -0.68 -14.47 -12.25
CA ALA A 35 -0.23 -15.61 -13.05
C ALA A 35 -1.32 -16.12 -13.99
N GLU A 36 -2.55 -16.26 -13.51
CA GLU A 36 -3.71 -16.66 -14.29
C GLU A 36 -4.04 -15.62 -15.38
N ALA A 37 -4.08 -14.35 -15.02
CA ALA A 37 -4.37 -13.27 -15.96
C ALA A 37 -3.34 -13.21 -17.10
N ILE A 38 -2.06 -13.38 -16.79
CA ILE A 38 -0.97 -13.41 -17.78
C ILE A 38 -1.10 -14.65 -18.69
N ALA A 39 -1.40 -15.82 -18.12
CA ALA A 39 -1.55 -17.08 -18.86
C ALA A 39 -2.73 -17.04 -19.84
N THR A 40 -3.86 -16.43 -19.48
CA THR A 40 -5.02 -16.26 -20.37
C THR A 40 -4.73 -15.37 -21.57
N GLN A 41 -3.70 -14.55 -21.50
CA GLN A 41 -3.22 -13.71 -22.62
C GLN A 41 -2.15 -14.40 -23.48
N GLY A 42 -1.95 -15.72 -23.33
CA GLY A 42 -1.04 -16.51 -24.14
C GLY A 42 0.42 -16.51 -23.66
N ILE A 43 0.73 -15.90 -22.52
CA ILE A 43 2.08 -15.97 -21.91
C ILE A 43 2.12 -17.14 -20.95
N VAL A 44 2.55 -18.30 -21.45
CA VAL A 44 2.45 -19.60 -20.75
C VAL A 44 3.54 -19.77 -19.70
N PRO A 45 3.20 -20.29 -18.48
CA PRO A 45 4.19 -20.65 -17.46
C PRO A 45 5.33 -21.53 -18.01
N GLY A 46 6.53 -21.33 -17.48
CA GLY A 46 7.73 -22.04 -17.93
C GLY A 46 8.46 -21.40 -19.11
N THR A 47 7.90 -20.37 -19.74
CA THR A 47 8.56 -19.62 -20.81
C THR A 47 9.37 -18.43 -20.29
N GLY A 48 10.37 -17.99 -21.05
CA GLY A 48 11.11 -16.77 -20.74
C GLY A 48 10.22 -15.51 -20.74
N ALA A 49 9.17 -15.48 -21.55
CA ALA A 49 8.19 -14.39 -21.55
C ALA A 49 7.42 -14.33 -20.22
N TYR A 50 6.99 -15.48 -19.70
CA TYR A 50 6.32 -15.57 -18.41
C TYR A 50 7.23 -15.12 -17.26
N ALA A 51 8.50 -15.57 -17.27
CA ALA A 51 9.46 -15.16 -16.25
C ALA A 51 9.65 -13.62 -16.23
N ARG A 52 9.77 -12.99 -17.41
CA ARG A 52 9.88 -11.52 -17.51
C ARG A 52 8.60 -10.82 -17.03
N ALA A 53 7.43 -11.33 -17.39
CA ALA A 53 6.15 -10.77 -16.93
C ALA A 53 6.03 -10.82 -15.41
N MET A 54 6.35 -11.95 -14.78
CA MET A 54 6.32 -12.07 -13.32
C MET A 54 7.36 -11.20 -12.62
N VAL A 55 8.56 -11.02 -13.19
CA VAL A 55 9.54 -10.04 -12.70
C VAL A 55 8.97 -8.62 -12.76
N HIS A 56 8.24 -8.27 -13.83
CA HIS A 56 7.58 -6.97 -13.94
C HIS A 56 6.48 -6.83 -12.87
N VAL A 57 5.63 -7.85 -12.66
CA VAL A 57 4.63 -7.88 -11.58
C VAL A 57 5.28 -7.59 -10.23
N HIS A 58 6.34 -8.31 -9.86
CA HIS A 58 7.03 -8.11 -8.59
C HIS A 58 7.62 -6.70 -8.44
N ARG A 59 8.17 -6.13 -9.53
CA ARG A 59 8.73 -4.77 -9.50
C ARG A 59 7.67 -3.69 -9.36
N SER A 60 6.47 -3.93 -9.89
CA SER A 60 5.37 -2.97 -9.97
C SER A 60 4.31 -3.19 -8.88
N ARG A 61 4.61 -4.01 -7.86
CA ARG A 61 3.70 -4.22 -6.73
C ARG A 61 3.29 -2.89 -6.07
N GLY A 62 2.03 -2.82 -5.66
CA GLY A 62 1.44 -1.62 -5.09
C GLY A 62 1.00 -0.55 -6.11
N CYS A 63 1.44 -0.63 -7.38
CA CYS A 63 0.90 0.20 -8.47
C CYS A 63 -0.54 -0.22 -8.83
N PRO A 64 -1.32 0.64 -9.54
CA PRO A 64 -2.61 0.23 -10.10
C PRO A 64 -2.46 -1.02 -10.95
N THR A 65 -3.37 -2.01 -10.76
CA THR A 65 -3.25 -3.30 -11.47
C THR A 65 -3.27 -3.16 -12.98
N ILE A 66 -4.08 -2.23 -13.50
CA ILE A 66 -4.09 -1.93 -14.94
C ILE A 66 -2.74 -1.41 -15.45
N GLU A 67 -2.03 -0.58 -14.66
CA GLU A 67 -0.70 -0.08 -15.05
C GLU A 67 0.36 -1.20 -15.05
N VAL A 68 0.22 -2.18 -14.16
CA VAL A 68 1.05 -3.39 -14.18
C VAL A 68 0.85 -4.13 -15.50
N PHE A 69 -0.40 -4.32 -15.94
CA PHE A 69 -0.70 -5.00 -17.22
C PHE A 69 -0.31 -4.18 -18.43
N ARG A 70 -0.46 -2.85 -18.41
CA ARG A 70 0.06 -1.96 -19.46
C ARG A 70 1.57 -2.08 -19.61
N GLY A 71 2.30 -2.26 -18.53
CA GLY A 71 3.74 -2.53 -18.56
C GLY A 71 4.11 -3.91 -19.13
N ILE A 72 3.22 -4.90 -19.06
CA ILE A 72 3.40 -6.22 -19.67
C ILE A 72 3.00 -6.21 -21.17
N PHE A 73 1.97 -5.45 -21.53
CA PHE A 73 1.39 -5.35 -22.87
C PHE A 73 1.42 -3.90 -23.38
N PRO A 74 2.60 -3.26 -23.52
CA PRO A 74 2.71 -1.81 -23.76
C PRO A 74 2.05 -1.36 -25.08
N ASP A 75 2.02 -2.23 -26.09
CA ASP A 75 1.50 -1.92 -27.42
C ASP A 75 0.06 -2.43 -27.64
N ASN A 76 -0.59 -2.97 -26.60
CA ASN A 76 -1.91 -3.57 -26.72
C ASN A 76 -2.81 -3.28 -25.49
N GLU A 77 -3.45 -2.13 -25.50
CA GLU A 77 -4.37 -1.71 -24.43
C GLU A 77 -5.53 -2.70 -24.22
N ALA A 78 -6.08 -3.27 -25.29
CA ALA A 78 -7.17 -4.25 -25.19
C ALA A 78 -6.73 -5.50 -24.44
N GLN A 79 -5.49 -5.96 -24.69
CA GLN A 79 -4.92 -7.11 -23.99
C GLN A 79 -4.61 -6.79 -22.52
N ALA A 80 -4.12 -5.60 -22.21
CA ALA A 80 -3.90 -5.13 -20.84
C ALA A 80 -5.24 -5.07 -20.07
N GLN A 81 -6.30 -4.54 -20.67
CA GLN A 81 -7.63 -4.50 -20.07
C GLN A 81 -8.22 -5.91 -19.84
N ALA A 82 -8.09 -6.81 -20.83
CA ALA A 82 -8.56 -8.19 -20.71
C ALA A 82 -7.83 -8.94 -19.57
N ALA A 83 -6.50 -8.75 -19.45
CA ALA A 83 -5.71 -9.30 -18.37
C ALA A 83 -6.14 -8.73 -17.02
N ASN A 84 -6.35 -7.41 -16.91
CA ASN A 84 -6.80 -6.78 -15.67
C ASN A 84 -8.17 -7.31 -15.23
N LEU A 85 -9.12 -7.46 -16.15
CA LEU A 85 -10.43 -8.04 -15.84
C LEU A 85 -10.33 -9.50 -15.38
N THR A 86 -9.42 -10.29 -15.96
CA THR A 86 -9.18 -11.66 -15.52
C THR A 86 -8.57 -11.69 -14.13
N PHE A 87 -7.61 -10.79 -13.84
CA PHE A 87 -7.04 -10.63 -12.51
C PHE A 87 -8.12 -10.38 -11.46
N GLU A 88 -8.99 -9.38 -11.70
CA GLU A 88 -10.06 -9.02 -10.77
C GLU A 88 -10.99 -10.20 -10.49
N ARG A 89 -11.46 -10.89 -11.55
CA ARG A 89 -12.33 -12.07 -11.41
C ARG A 89 -11.67 -13.21 -10.65
N SER A 90 -10.40 -13.48 -10.94
CA SER A 90 -9.62 -14.54 -10.28
C SER A 90 -9.44 -14.24 -8.79
N TYR A 91 -9.02 -13.00 -8.48
CA TYR A 91 -8.80 -12.57 -7.10
C TYR A 91 -10.10 -12.52 -6.29
N GLU A 92 -11.18 -11.93 -6.82
CA GLU A 92 -12.49 -11.91 -6.17
C GLU A 92 -13.05 -13.33 -5.95
N GLY A 93 -12.87 -14.24 -6.93
CA GLY A 93 -13.23 -15.64 -6.79
C GLY A 93 -12.42 -16.35 -5.69
N ALA A 94 -11.15 -16.01 -5.54
CA ALA A 94 -10.30 -16.54 -4.46
C ALA A 94 -10.77 -16.05 -3.08
N ILE A 95 -11.10 -14.76 -2.96
CA ILE A 95 -11.70 -14.18 -1.73
C ILE A 95 -12.98 -14.92 -1.36
N GLY A 96 -13.87 -15.15 -2.32
CA GLY A 96 -15.15 -15.85 -2.07
C GLY A 96 -14.98 -17.29 -1.60
N ARG A 97 -13.90 -17.97 -2.00
CA ARG A 97 -13.62 -19.37 -1.60
C ARG A 97 -12.88 -19.50 -0.27
N ALA A 98 -11.91 -18.64 -0.01
CA ALA A 98 -10.97 -18.78 1.11
C ALA A 98 -11.13 -17.71 2.19
N GLY A 99 -11.87 -16.65 1.91
CA GLY A 99 -11.92 -15.47 2.77
C GLY A 99 -10.62 -14.65 2.72
N LEU A 100 -10.56 -13.63 3.57
CA LEU A 100 -9.36 -12.82 3.81
C LEU A 100 -9.03 -12.84 5.30
N THR A 101 -7.74 -12.95 5.61
CA THR A 101 -7.28 -12.94 6.99
C THR A 101 -6.23 -11.84 7.18
N PRO A 102 -6.48 -10.87 8.07
CA PRO A 102 -5.46 -9.92 8.47
C PRO A 102 -4.27 -10.62 9.12
N PRO A 103 -3.03 -10.13 8.92
CA PRO A 103 -1.88 -10.61 9.69
C PRO A 103 -2.13 -10.46 11.21
N PRO A 104 -1.51 -11.31 12.05
CA PRO A 104 -1.64 -11.23 13.50
C PRO A 104 -1.32 -9.81 14.02
N GLY A 105 -2.13 -9.32 14.96
CA GLY A 105 -1.98 -8.00 15.59
C GLY A 105 -2.45 -6.81 14.73
N THR A 106 -2.90 -7.04 13.48
CA THR A 106 -3.39 -5.97 12.61
C THR A 106 -4.64 -5.29 13.18
N VAL A 107 -5.65 -6.08 13.58
CA VAL A 107 -6.92 -5.53 14.09
C VAL A 107 -6.68 -4.73 15.36
N GLU A 108 -5.89 -5.26 16.28
CA GLU A 108 -5.50 -4.61 17.53
C GLU A 108 -4.72 -3.31 17.28
N ALA A 109 -3.88 -3.28 16.23
CA ALA A 109 -3.16 -2.07 15.84
C ALA A 109 -4.13 -0.98 15.35
N LEU A 110 -5.11 -1.33 14.50
CA LEU A 110 -6.14 -0.39 14.06
C LEU A 110 -6.96 0.15 15.23
N GLU A 111 -7.35 -0.70 16.17
CA GLU A 111 -8.11 -0.30 17.38
C GLU A 111 -7.31 0.65 18.27
N LYS A 112 -6.01 0.39 18.48
CA LYS A 112 -5.12 1.28 19.25
C LYS A 112 -4.95 2.64 18.58
N LEU A 113 -4.79 2.69 17.27
CA LEU A 113 -4.68 3.94 16.52
C LEU A 113 -5.96 4.77 16.63
N ARG A 114 -7.12 4.15 16.45
CA ARG A 114 -8.43 4.82 16.60
C ARG A 114 -8.69 5.32 18.01
N ALA A 115 -8.34 4.53 19.03
CA ALA A 115 -8.45 4.94 20.43
C ALA A 115 -7.58 6.16 20.77
N ALA A 116 -6.51 6.39 20.00
CA ALA A 116 -5.63 7.57 20.09
C ALA A 116 -6.03 8.71 19.14
N ASP A 117 -7.23 8.66 18.54
CA ASP A 117 -7.75 9.65 17.59
C ASP A 117 -6.90 9.79 16.32
N VAL A 118 -6.23 8.70 15.90
CA VAL A 118 -5.57 8.61 14.61
C VAL A 118 -6.55 8.08 13.58
N LYS A 119 -6.82 8.87 12.53
CA LYS A 119 -7.66 8.48 11.40
C LYS A 119 -6.99 7.39 10.58
N ILE A 120 -7.79 6.46 10.04
CA ILE A 120 -7.30 5.34 9.24
C ILE A 120 -7.84 5.46 7.81
N CYS A 121 -6.93 5.55 6.85
CA CYS A 121 -7.24 5.47 5.43
C CYS A 121 -6.58 4.23 4.81
N LEU A 122 -7.35 3.33 4.22
CA LEU A 122 -6.80 2.28 3.39
C LEU A 122 -6.51 2.81 1.99
N THR A 123 -5.37 2.43 1.42
CA THR A 123 -5.01 2.77 0.03
C THR A 123 -4.64 1.51 -0.72
N THR A 124 -5.02 1.40 -2.00
CA THR A 124 -4.74 0.20 -2.79
C THR A 124 -4.52 0.53 -4.26
N GLY A 125 -3.83 -0.37 -4.96
CA GLY A 125 -3.76 -0.37 -6.43
C GLY A 125 -4.92 -1.13 -7.11
N PHE A 126 -5.82 -1.73 -6.36
CA PHE A 126 -7.00 -2.42 -6.88
C PHE A 126 -8.03 -1.42 -7.43
N SER A 127 -8.92 -1.91 -8.29
CA SER A 127 -10.09 -1.13 -8.73
C SER A 127 -11.09 -0.89 -7.58
N ARG A 128 -12.00 0.06 -7.79
CA ARG A 128 -13.09 0.35 -6.84
C ARG A 128 -13.93 -0.89 -6.54
N THR A 129 -14.21 -1.70 -7.55
CA THR A 129 -15.00 -2.94 -7.41
C THR A 129 -14.28 -3.92 -6.50
N THR A 130 -13.02 -4.21 -6.77
CA THR A 130 -12.20 -5.14 -5.97
C THR A 130 -12.02 -4.63 -4.53
N LEU A 131 -11.74 -3.33 -4.33
CA LEU A 131 -11.66 -2.73 -3.00
C LEU A 131 -12.96 -2.91 -2.20
N SER A 132 -14.12 -2.68 -2.83
CA SER A 132 -15.42 -2.88 -2.17
C SER A 132 -15.64 -4.33 -1.74
N ARG A 133 -15.23 -5.30 -2.58
CA ARG A 133 -15.29 -6.73 -2.25
C ARG A 133 -14.40 -7.07 -1.05
N VAL A 134 -13.17 -6.53 -1.03
CA VAL A 134 -12.23 -6.72 0.09
C VAL A 134 -12.82 -6.19 1.39
N LEU A 135 -13.32 -4.95 1.41
CA LEU A 135 -13.92 -4.33 2.60
C LEU A 135 -15.12 -5.12 3.12
N THR A 136 -15.96 -5.62 2.21
CA THR A 136 -17.11 -6.47 2.57
C THR A 136 -16.65 -7.78 3.18
N ALA A 137 -15.67 -8.48 2.57
CA ALA A 137 -15.16 -9.74 3.05
C ALA A 137 -14.50 -9.64 4.45
N LEU A 138 -13.89 -8.50 4.75
CA LEU A 138 -13.29 -8.21 6.06
C LEU A 138 -14.26 -7.65 7.09
N SER A 139 -15.46 -7.22 6.68
CA SER A 139 -16.39 -6.43 7.52
C SER A 139 -15.69 -5.18 8.10
N TRP A 140 -14.95 -4.44 7.28
CA TRP A 140 -14.14 -3.29 7.72
C TRP A 140 -14.75 -1.93 7.36
N SER A 141 -15.97 -1.88 6.88
CA SER A 141 -16.62 -0.62 6.48
C SER A 141 -16.74 0.40 7.64
N ASP A 142 -16.80 -0.08 8.87
CA ASP A 142 -16.88 0.71 10.10
C ASP A 142 -15.56 0.79 10.89
N LYS A 143 -14.54 0.05 10.47
CA LYS A 143 -13.22 0.00 11.14
C LYS A 143 -12.23 1.04 10.61
N VAL A 144 -12.52 1.65 9.46
CA VAL A 144 -11.66 2.62 8.81
C VAL A 144 -12.45 3.89 8.46
N ASP A 145 -11.79 5.04 8.50
CA ASP A 145 -12.43 6.34 8.21
C ASP A 145 -12.56 6.58 6.70
N LEU A 146 -11.66 5.99 5.89
CA LEU A 146 -11.64 6.15 4.44
C LEU A 146 -10.97 4.95 3.77
N ALA A 147 -11.35 4.64 2.54
CA ALA A 147 -10.66 3.68 1.69
C ALA A 147 -10.60 4.20 0.25
N LEU A 148 -9.41 4.30 -0.31
CA LEU A 148 -9.13 4.91 -1.60
C LEU A 148 -8.45 3.94 -2.56
N CYS A 149 -8.86 4.04 -3.81
CA CYS A 149 -8.24 3.43 -4.97
C CYS A 149 -7.85 4.52 -6.00
N PRO A 150 -7.15 4.18 -7.09
CA PRO A 150 -6.72 5.17 -8.08
C PRO A 150 -7.87 6.03 -8.65
N GLU A 151 -9.05 5.44 -8.87
CA GLU A 151 -10.22 6.14 -9.41
C GLU A 151 -10.73 7.26 -8.49
N ASP A 152 -10.44 7.21 -7.19
CA ASP A 152 -10.88 8.23 -6.22
C ASP A 152 -10.00 9.45 -6.15
N ALA A 153 -8.75 9.33 -6.63
CA ALA A 153 -7.71 10.31 -6.41
C ALA A 153 -7.04 10.81 -7.71
N GLY A 154 -7.33 10.15 -8.84
CA GLY A 154 -6.79 10.45 -10.15
C GLY A 154 -5.61 9.56 -10.54
N ARG A 155 -4.56 9.44 -9.71
CA ARG A 155 -3.43 8.57 -9.98
C ARG A 155 -3.16 7.65 -8.78
N GLY A 156 -2.77 6.41 -9.10
CA GLY A 156 -2.31 5.47 -8.08
C GLY A 156 -0.81 5.62 -7.76
N ARG A 157 -0.36 4.84 -6.79
CA ARG A 157 1.06 4.74 -6.44
C ARG A 157 1.93 4.44 -7.66
N PRO A 158 3.12 4.98 -7.75
CA PRO A 158 3.88 5.70 -6.71
C PRO A 158 3.58 7.21 -6.62
N MET A 159 2.45 7.69 -7.16
CA MET A 159 2.04 9.09 -7.04
C MET A 159 1.42 9.34 -5.66
N PRO A 160 1.50 10.57 -5.12
CA PRO A 160 1.02 10.89 -3.77
C PRO A 160 -0.49 11.10 -3.69
N ASP A 161 -1.21 11.00 -4.80
CA ASP A 161 -2.59 11.48 -4.98
C ASP A 161 -3.55 10.89 -3.95
N MET A 162 -3.49 9.58 -3.69
CA MET A 162 -4.36 8.96 -2.69
C MET A 162 -4.07 9.44 -1.26
N VAL A 163 -2.79 9.64 -0.91
CA VAL A 163 -2.41 10.17 0.41
C VAL A 163 -2.90 11.60 0.56
N LEU A 164 -2.69 12.45 -0.45
CA LEU A 164 -3.16 13.84 -0.45
C LEU A 164 -4.69 13.94 -0.46
N ALA A 165 -5.37 13.06 -1.18
CA ALA A 165 -6.83 12.97 -1.14
C ALA A 165 -7.35 12.57 0.26
N ALA A 166 -6.65 11.66 0.96
CA ALA A 166 -6.99 11.30 2.33
C ALA A 166 -6.80 12.49 3.28
N VAL A 167 -5.69 13.25 3.16
CA VAL A 167 -5.42 14.47 3.93
C VAL A 167 -6.57 15.47 3.79
N LEU A 168 -6.97 15.75 2.54
CA LEU A 168 -8.04 16.72 2.26
C LEU A 168 -9.41 16.24 2.77
N ARG A 169 -9.77 14.97 2.50
CA ARG A 169 -11.09 14.42 2.85
C ARG A 169 -11.29 14.22 4.35
N LEU A 170 -10.20 13.96 5.09
CA LEU A 170 -10.23 13.75 6.54
C LEU A 170 -9.87 15.01 7.35
N GLY A 171 -9.63 16.14 6.68
CA GLY A 171 -9.38 17.43 7.33
C GLY A 171 -8.06 17.46 8.10
N ILE A 172 -7.02 16.78 7.62
CA ILE A 172 -5.69 16.82 8.24
C ILE A 172 -5.00 18.13 7.84
N GLU A 173 -4.56 18.88 8.81
CA GLU A 173 -4.05 20.25 8.60
C GLU A 173 -2.60 20.27 8.04
N ASP A 174 -1.82 19.23 8.33
CA ASP A 174 -0.41 19.17 7.95
C ASP A 174 -0.04 17.76 7.48
N VAL A 175 0.52 17.66 6.27
CA VAL A 175 0.99 16.37 5.71
C VAL A 175 2.05 15.69 6.59
N ARG A 176 2.74 16.44 7.44
CA ARG A 176 3.67 15.90 8.43
C ARG A 176 2.98 15.10 9.54
N GLN A 177 1.66 15.26 9.72
CA GLN A 177 0.85 14.45 10.63
C GLN A 177 0.42 13.12 10.03
N VAL A 178 0.97 12.74 8.88
CA VAL A 178 0.62 11.51 8.17
C VAL A 178 1.72 10.46 8.35
N ALA A 179 1.29 9.24 8.63
CA ALA A 179 2.09 8.02 8.49
C ALA A 179 1.60 7.25 7.26
N VAL A 180 2.50 6.90 6.35
CA VAL A 180 2.22 6.00 5.22
C VAL A 180 2.90 4.67 5.49
N VAL A 181 2.14 3.58 5.40
CA VAL A 181 2.61 2.23 5.70
C VAL A 181 2.28 1.29 4.56
N GLY A 182 3.25 0.53 4.12
CA GLY A 182 3.08 -0.43 3.04
C GLY A 182 4.25 -1.41 2.92
N ASP A 183 4.10 -2.40 2.05
CA ASP A 183 5.08 -3.48 1.86
C ASP A 183 5.90 -3.33 0.56
N SER A 184 5.63 -2.28 -0.23
CA SER A 184 6.23 -2.12 -1.55
C SER A 184 7.01 -0.80 -1.70
N GLU A 185 7.95 -0.79 -2.64
CA GLU A 185 8.70 0.42 -3.02
C GLU A 185 7.76 1.56 -3.47
N SER A 186 6.64 1.21 -4.11
CA SER A 186 5.66 2.20 -4.58
C SER A 186 4.90 2.88 -3.43
N ASP A 187 4.69 2.19 -2.30
CA ASP A 187 4.16 2.80 -1.07
C ASP A 187 5.13 3.82 -0.50
N MET A 188 6.40 3.43 -0.41
CA MET A 188 7.45 4.30 0.13
C MET A 188 7.59 5.57 -0.71
N LEU A 189 7.63 5.43 -2.04
CA LEU A 189 7.69 6.56 -2.97
C LEU A 189 6.45 7.46 -2.85
N SER A 190 5.26 6.89 -2.73
CA SER A 190 4.01 7.65 -2.55
C SER A 190 4.04 8.45 -1.23
N GLY A 191 4.45 7.82 -0.14
CA GLY A 191 4.61 8.46 1.16
C GLY A 191 5.64 9.60 1.12
N ARG A 192 6.81 9.39 0.54
CA ARG A 192 7.84 10.43 0.37
C ARG A 192 7.36 11.60 -0.45
N ARG A 193 6.69 11.33 -1.57
CA ARG A 193 6.17 12.36 -2.48
C ARG A 193 5.02 13.16 -1.87
N SER A 194 4.26 12.59 -0.94
CA SER A 194 3.20 13.31 -0.23
C SER A 194 3.72 14.26 0.85
N GLY A 195 4.97 14.10 1.29
CA GLY A 195 5.53 14.86 2.41
C GLY A 195 5.20 14.28 3.79
N ALA A 196 4.72 13.03 3.86
CA ALA A 196 4.45 12.34 5.12
C ALA A 196 5.72 12.25 5.98
N SER A 197 5.61 12.50 7.28
CA SER A 197 6.76 12.46 8.20
C SER A 197 7.20 11.05 8.53
N VAL A 198 6.26 10.10 8.55
CA VAL A 198 6.52 8.68 8.76
C VAL A 198 6.19 7.93 7.47
N VAL A 199 7.19 7.25 6.92
CA VAL A 199 7.04 6.32 5.79
C VAL A 199 7.61 4.99 6.25
N ALA A 200 6.72 4.07 6.63
CA ALA A 200 7.11 2.81 7.24
C ALA A 200 6.91 1.62 6.28
N GLY A 201 7.98 0.88 6.04
CA GLY A 201 7.92 -0.38 5.32
C GLY A 201 7.66 -1.54 6.26
N VAL A 202 6.69 -2.43 5.94
CA VAL A 202 6.45 -3.68 6.69
C VAL A 202 7.08 -4.87 5.98
N LEU A 203 7.60 -5.82 6.76
CA LEU A 203 8.28 -7.02 6.23
C LEU A 203 7.33 -8.21 6.02
N THR A 204 6.03 -8.02 6.21
CA THR A 204 4.99 -9.03 5.95
C THR A 204 4.67 -9.22 4.46
N GLY A 205 5.19 -8.33 3.61
CA GLY A 205 4.82 -8.26 2.20
C GLY A 205 5.90 -8.71 1.23
N VAL A 206 5.93 -8.09 0.04
CA VAL A 206 6.70 -8.61 -1.12
C VAL A 206 8.11 -8.06 -1.23
N HIS A 207 8.41 -6.86 -0.69
CA HIS A 207 9.73 -6.27 -0.88
C HIS A 207 10.61 -6.42 0.35
N SER A 208 11.91 -6.65 0.10
CA SER A 208 12.92 -6.74 1.16
C SER A 208 13.15 -5.37 1.83
N LYS A 209 13.70 -5.41 3.04
CA LYS A 209 14.12 -4.23 3.80
C LYS A 209 14.95 -3.25 2.96
N GLU A 210 15.94 -3.78 2.21
CA GLU A 210 16.84 -2.96 1.37
C GLU A 210 16.06 -2.23 0.28
N ARG A 211 15.07 -2.89 -0.31
CA ARG A 211 14.24 -2.30 -1.35
C ARG A 211 13.28 -1.24 -0.80
N LEU A 212 12.70 -1.48 0.36
CA LEU A 212 11.87 -0.50 1.06
C LEU A 212 12.68 0.75 1.45
N LEU A 213 13.89 0.56 1.99
CA LEU A 213 14.80 1.67 2.31
C LEU A 213 15.19 2.46 1.06
N LYS A 214 15.49 1.78 -0.06
CA LYS A 214 15.77 2.43 -1.34
C LYS A 214 14.58 3.24 -1.85
N GLY A 215 13.35 2.77 -1.64
CA GLY A 215 12.12 3.49 -1.94
C GLY A 215 11.88 4.71 -1.05
N GLY A 216 12.66 4.87 0.02
CA GLY A 216 12.60 6.00 0.93
C GLY A 216 11.86 5.74 2.23
N ALA A 217 11.75 4.47 2.67
CA ALA A 217 11.25 4.17 4.00
C ALA A 217 12.08 4.90 5.07
N THR A 218 11.41 5.61 5.98
CA THR A 218 12.02 6.21 7.17
C THR A 218 12.14 5.21 8.33
N HIS A 219 11.27 4.20 8.32
CA HIS A 219 11.20 3.14 9.34
C HIS A 219 10.93 1.80 8.67
N ILE A 220 11.41 0.73 9.30
CA ILE A 220 11.09 -0.65 8.94
C ILE A 220 10.44 -1.31 10.15
N LEU A 221 9.32 -1.93 9.95
CA LEU A 221 8.54 -2.66 10.94
C LEU A 221 8.46 -4.13 10.54
N ASP A 222 8.42 -5.02 11.52
CA ASP A 222 8.22 -6.45 11.22
C ASP A 222 6.81 -6.68 10.66
N SER A 223 5.82 -5.95 11.20
CA SER A 223 4.42 -5.98 10.76
C SER A 223 3.69 -4.69 11.10
N LEU A 224 2.45 -4.56 10.65
CA LEU A 224 1.57 -3.45 11.02
C LEU A 224 1.29 -3.38 12.54
N ALA A 225 1.41 -4.50 13.26
CA ALA A 225 1.24 -4.55 14.71
C ALA A 225 2.20 -3.62 15.48
N ASP A 226 3.34 -3.27 14.88
CA ASP A 226 4.35 -2.38 15.47
C ASP A 226 4.05 -0.89 15.27
N LEU A 227 3.13 -0.54 14.36
CA LEU A 227 2.84 0.86 14.02
C LEU A 227 2.37 1.69 15.22
N PRO A 228 1.46 1.22 16.12
CA PRO A 228 1.06 2.01 17.26
C PRO A 228 2.22 2.41 18.17
N ARG A 229 3.20 1.53 18.38
CA ARG A 229 4.40 1.85 19.16
C ARG A 229 5.22 2.95 18.48
N LEU A 230 5.35 2.90 17.15
CA LEU A 230 6.08 3.91 16.39
C LEU A 230 5.42 5.29 16.47
N VAL A 231 4.09 5.37 16.32
CA VAL A 231 3.41 6.66 16.12
C VAL A 231 2.79 7.23 17.39
N LEU A 232 2.54 6.41 18.43
CA LEU A 232 1.95 6.81 19.70
C LEU A 232 2.94 6.76 20.86
N GLY A 233 3.99 5.94 20.75
CA GLY A 233 5.04 5.82 21.76
C GLY A 233 5.99 7.00 21.69
N GLY A 234 6.27 7.64 22.84
CA GLY A 234 7.27 8.71 22.93
C GLY A 234 8.73 8.22 22.80
N ASP A 235 8.96 6.94 22.56
CA ASP A 235 10.28 6.36 22.36
C ASP A 235 10.71 6.52 20.90
N ARG A 236 11.80 7.27 20.72
CA ARG A 236 12.51 7.36 19.43
C ARG A 236 13.01 5.96 19.06
N LEU A 237 12.33 5.30 18.14
CA LEU A 237 13.00 4.27 17.36
C LEU A 237 14.08 5.02 16.56
N GLU A 238 15.35 4.71 16.81
CA GLU A 238 16.47 5.35 16.13
C GLU A 238 16.26 5.24 14.62
N SER A 239 16.24 6.38 13.94
CA SER A 239 16.18 6.41 12.47
C SER A 239 17.40 5.69 11.92
N PRO A 240 17.28 4.64 11.11
CA PRO A 240 18.44 3.89 10.61
C PRO A 240 19.25 4.63 9.55
N VAL A 241 18.93 5.90 9.29
CA VAL A 241 19.65 6.69 8.29
C VAL A 241 20.17 7.96 8.94
N GLY A 242 21.47 7.99 9.22
CA GLY A 242 22.19 9.22 9.49
C GLY A 242 21.98 10.18 8.31
N ALA A 243 21.38 11.33 8.58
CA ALA A 243 21.32 12.44 7.64
C ALA A 243 22.76 12.93 7.41
N SER A 244 23.44 12.42 6.38
CA SER A 244 24.58 13.11 5.78
C SER A 244 24.00 14.19 4.86
N ALA A 245 24.11 15.42 5.32
CA ALA A 245 23.93 16.61 4.51
C ALA A 245 24.94 16.60 3.34
N LEU A 246 24.46 16.78 2.13
CA LEU A 246 25.14 17.45 1.03
C LEU A 246 24.14 18.37 0.35
#